data_dec4cc8b158cdfa3160f9ee0c2fcb40e
#
_entry.id   dec4cc8b158cdfa3160f9ee0c2fcb40e
#
_cell.length_a   1.000
_cell.length_b   1.000
_cell.length_c   1.000
_cell.angle_alpha   90.00
_cell.angle_beta   90.00
_cell.angle_gamma   90.00
#
_symmetry.space_group_name_H-M   'P 1'
#
loop_
_entity.id
_entity.type
_entity.pdbx_description
1 polymer ?
#
loop_
_entity_poly.entity_id
_entity_poly.type
_entity_poly.pdbx_seq_one_letter_code
_entity_poly.pdbx_strand_id
1 'polypeptide(L)'
;MAQQVVFAWGREFETNIKQVDSEHRYLVEIINSLGNKLAAQNTVLSDLIPLFEELVNYTKYHFSNEEGLMLEAGVDARHAKEHLKAHKIFIKEVTSKYKNLNSNNIKIEAKELLDFLVQWLTFHILGIDKNLSAQMRLIKSGYTPEQAYEEVSGVNHEQLDTLVKSFNGVFGVLMKYNEELLMLKNSLEEKVKQRTEELLESNKKLEILATTDQLTALANRRRMSYELEACLQKYTESKIPFTIIMFDLDNFKTINDTFGHDAGDVVLVEFSNVLKFNLRTDDIICRIGGDEFLVICPSTDADGALKIATKIHKKINKIRIEFKNACWIGSASIGVVTVNDKIAAKEKILKAADKSVYDAKNTGKNKVVCFK
;
A
#
# COMPACT_ATOMS: atom_id res chain seq x y z
N MET A 1 -1.52 -18.20 10.91
CA MET A 1 -0.43 -18.39 9.91
C MET A 1 0.04 -19.82 10.03
N ALA A 2 0.26 -20.55 8.92
CA ALA A 2 0.82 -21.89 8.98
C ALA A 2 2.24 -21.82 9.56
N GLN A 3 2.55 -22.67 10.52
CA GLN A 3 3.90 -22.80 11.08
C GLN A 3 4.85 -23.24 9.96
N GLN A 4 5.88 -22.45 9.69
CA GLN A 4 6.87 -22.79 8.70
C GLN A 4 7.81 -23.84 9.31
N VAL A 5 7.81 -25.04 8.76
CA VAL A 5 8.73 -26.11 9.18
C VAL A 5 10.08 -25.86 8.53
N VAL A 6 11.07 -25.49 9.33
CA VAL A 6 12.46 -25.24 8.88
C VAL A 6 13.24 -26.55 8.72
N PHE A 7 13.01 -27.48 9.65
CA PHE A 7 13.60 -28.81 9.65
C PHE A 7 12.50 -29.87 9.84
N ALA A 8 12.28 -30.72 8.85
CA ALA A 8 11.32 -31.82 8.93
C ALA A 8 12.01 -33.09 9.45
N TRP A 9 11.54 -33.63 10.55
CA TRP A 9 12.02 -34.91 11.07
C TRP A 9 11.42 -36.06 10.25
N GLY A 10 12.25 -36.95 9.74
CA GLY A 10 11.84 -38.17 9.03
C GLY A 10 12.55 -39.41 9.55
N ARG A 11 12.17 -40.59 9.05
CA ARG A 11 12.79 -41.89 9.40
C ARG A 11 14.28 -41.94 9.05
N GLU A 12 14.70 -41.17 8.09
CA GLU A 12 16.09 -41.03 7.67
C GLU A 12 17.01 -40.52 8.78
N PHE A 13 16.46 -39.77 9.75
CA PHE A 13 17.21 -39.25 10.90
C PHE A 13 17.21 -40.19 12.13
N GLU A 14 16.46 -41.28 12.10
CA GLU A 14 16.42 -42.21 13.24
C GLU A 14 17.72 -43.01 13.34
N THR A 15 18.34 -42.93 14.52
CA THR A 15 19.52 -43.71 14.89
C THR A 15 19.14 -45.11 15.38
N ASN A 16 17.89 -45.33 15.74
CA ASN A 16 17.33 -46.48 16.45
C ASN A 16 17.82 -46.62 17.91
N ILE A 17 18.41 -45.57 18.47
CA ILE A 17 18.67 -45.42 19.90
C ILE A 17 17.56 -44.50 20.44
N LYS A 18 16.55 -45.09 21.11
CA LYS A 18 15.32 -44.35 21.49
C LYS A 18 15.56 -43.03 22.22
N GLN A 19 16.57 -43.03 23.11
CA GLN A 19 16.91 -41.83 23.88
C GLN A 19 17.48 -40.74 22.94
N VAL A 20 18.47 -41.08 22.12
CA VAL A 20 19.13 -40.18 21.17
C VAL A 20 18.09 -39.62 20.17
N ASP A 21 17.23 -40.48 19.61
CA ASP A 21 16.18 -40.07 18.67
C ASP A 21 15.17 -39.10 19.32
N SER A 22 14.85 -39.28 20.60
CA SER A 22 13.99 -38.36 21.34
C SER A 22 14.65 -36.99 21.57
N GLU A 23 15.94 -37.02 21.88
CA GLU A 23 16.75 -35.81 22.11
C GLU A 23 16.95 -35.02 20.81
N HIS A 24 17.20 -35.69 19.69
CA HIS A 24 17.27 -35.06 18.37
C HIS A 24 15.96 -34.40 17.94
N ARG A 25 14.82 -35.07 18.18
CA ARG A 25 13.49 -34.47 17.89
C ARG A 25 13.28 -33.17 18.65
N TYR A 26 13.69 -33.14 19.91
CA TYR A 26 13.56 -31.93 20.72
C TYR A 26 14.49 -30.80 20.21
N LEU A 27 15.72 -31.11 19.78
CA LEU A 27 16.60 -30.14 19.13
C LEU A 27 15.95 -29.57 17.84
N VAL A 28 15.33 -30.42 17.04
CA VAL A 28 14.58 -30.00 15.85
C VAL A 28 13.40 -29.09 16.21
N GLU A 29 12.69 -29.34 17.31
CA GLU A 29 11.61 -28.49 17.80
C GLU A 29 12.13 -27.09 18.20
N ILE A 30 13.27 -27.01 18.88
CA ILE A 30 13.91 -25.74 19.23
C ILE A 30 14.31 -24.97 17.96
N ILE A 31 14.94 -25.66 17.00
CA ILE A 31 15.32 -25.05 15.69
C ILE A 31 14.10 -24.53 14.94
N ASN A 32 13.02 -25.29 14.87
CA ASN A 32 11.77 -24.85 14.23
C ASN A 32 11.12 -23.65 14.96
N SER A 33 11.18 -23.65 16.30
CA SER A 33 10.70 -22.53 17.10
C SER A 33 11.49 -21.25 16.85
N LEU A 34 12.81 -21.37 16.73
CA LEU A 34 13.71 -20.28 16.37
C LEU A 34 13.38 -19.74 14.95
N GLY A 35 13.22 -20.63 13.97
CA GLY A 35 12.86 -20.27 12.61
C GLY A 35 11.51 -19.55 12.51
N ASN A 36 10.50 -20.03 13.23
CA ASN A 36 9.19 -19.38 13.29
C ASN A 36 9.23 -17.99 13.92
N LYS A 37 10.04 -17.80 14.96
CA LYS A 37 10.26 -16.48 15.57
C LYS A 37 10.96 -15.53 14.59
N LEU A 38 11.98 -16.00 13.88
CA LEU A 38 12.70 -15.19 12.87
C LEU A 38 11.84 -14.79 11.67
N ALA A 39 10.88 -15.62 11.29
CA ALA A 39 9.94 -15.33 10.21
C ALA A 39 8.88 -14.27 10.60
N ALA A 40 8.72 -13.96 11.88
CA ALA A 40 7.80 -12.92 12.34
C ALA A 40 8.31 -11.50 11.99
N GLN A 41 7.40 -10.59 11.61
CA GLN A 41 7.78 -9.25 11.14
C GLN A 41 8.46 -8.38 12.22
N ASN A 42 8.09 -8.56 13.49
CA ASN A 42 8.53 -7.70 14.61
C ASN A 42 9.39 -8.46 15.64
N THR A 43 10.28 -9.35 15.20
CA THR A 43 11.16 -10.10 16.09
C THR A 43 12.19 -9.17 16.74
N VAL A 44 12.26 -9.20 18.06
CA VAL A 44 13.26 -8.48 18.88
C VAL A 44 14.22 -9.46 19.54
N LEU A 45 15.39 -8.97 19.92
CA LEU A 45 16.46 -9.81 20.50
C LEU A 45 15.99 -10.56 21.77
N SER A 46 15.18 -9.92 22.61
CA SER A 46 14.61 -10.53 23.81
C SER A 46 13.74 -11.78 23.55
N ASP A 47 13.19 -11.90 22.34
CA ASP A 47 12.37 -13.07 21.98
C ASP A 47 13.23 -14.30 21.60
N LEU A 48 14.47 -14.07 21.16
CA LEU A 48 15.38 -15.09 20.68
C LEU A 48 16.31 -15.61 21.77
N ILE A 49 16.68 -14.76 22.73
CA ILE A 49 17.61 -15.11 23.82
C ILE A 49 17.18 -16.39 24.55
N PRO A 50 15.93 -16.57 25.01
CA PRO A 50 15.53 -17.77 25.72
C PRO A 50 15.68 -19.05 24.89
N LEU A 51 15.35 -18.98 23.59
CA LEU A 51 15.48 -20.12 22.68
C LEU A 51 16.95 -20.50 22.41
N PHE A 52 17.85 -19.52 22.35
CA PHE A 52 19.28 -19.80 22.23
C PHE A 52 19.88 -20.39 23.52
N GLU A 53 19.50 -19.89 24.67
CA GLU A 53 19.93 -20.45 25.95
C GLU A 53 19.43 -21.89 26.12
N GLU A 54 18.17 -22.15 25.76
CA GLU A 54 17.58 -23.48 25.75
C GLU A 54 18.35 -24.41 24.79
N LEU A 55 18.61 -23.97 23.56
CA LEU A 55 19.39 -24.71 22.57
C LEU A 55 20.78 -25.07 23.10
N VAL A 56 21.54 -24.11 23.62
CA VAL A 56 22.89 -24.34 24.12
C VAL A 56 22.90 -25.30 25.31
N ASN A 57 21.97 -25.14 26.25
CA ASN A 57 21.88 -25.96 27.43
C ASN A 57 21.45 -27.40 27.08
N TYR A 58 20.46 -27.53 26.22
CA TYR A 58 19.98 -28.84 25.80
C TYR A 58 21.01 -29.58 24.93
N THR A 59 21.72 -28.88 24.06
CA THR A 59 22.80 -29.48 23.28
C THR A 59 23.92 -30.03 24.16
N LYS A 60 24.30 -29.30 25.21
CA LYS A 60 25.31 -29.83 26.18
C LYS A 60 24.82 -31.07 26.90
N TYR A 61 23.52 -31.10 27.29
CA TYR A 61 22.93 -32.27 27.91
C TYR A 61 22.94 -33.47 26.95
N HIS A 62 22.45 -33.28 25.73
CA HIS A 62 22.43 -34.29 24.68
C HIS A 62 23.83 -34.87 24.40
N PHE A 63 24.84 -34.01 24.17
CA PHE A 63 26.23 -34.44 23.94
C PHE A 63 26.78 -35.23 25.12
N SER A 64 26.50 -34.82 26.36
CA SER A 64 26.94 -35.57 27.53
C SER A 64 26.31 -36.96 27.58
N ASN A 65 25.06 -37.13 27.17
CA ASN A 65 24.39 -38.41 27.10
C ASN A 65 25.02 -39.32 26.04
N GLU A 66 25.32 -38.80 24.84
CA GLU A 66 25.98 -39.55 23.78
C GLU A 66 27.41 -39.96 24.16
N GLU A 67 28.16 -39.07 24.81
CA GLU A 67 29.48 -39.38 25.36
C GLU A 67 29.42 -40.52 26.37
N GLY A 68 28.37 -40.53 27.24
CA GLY A 68 28.10 -41.64 28.16
C GLY A 68 27.80 -42.96 27.45
N LEU A 69 26.96 -42.92 26.41
CA LEU A 69 26.62 -44.10 25.58
C LEU A 69 27.81 -44.64 24.83
N MET A 70 28.70 -43.80 24.30
CA MET A 70 29.94 -44.21 23.66
C MET A 70 30.86 -44.94 24.64
N LEU A 71 30.97 -44.44 25.89
CA LEU A 71 31.79 -45.04 26.92
C LEU A 71 31.23 -46.40 27.38
N GLU A 72 29.91 -46.50 27.63
CA GLU A 72 29.25 -47.73 28.02
C GLU A 72 29.32 -48.81 26.96
N ALA A 73 29.17 -48.44 25.69
CA ALA A 73 29.24 -49.36 24.57
C ALA A 73 30.69 -49.79 24.24
N GLY A 74 31.68 -49.04 24.71
CA GLY A 74 33.10 -49.29 24.46
C GLY A 74 33.45 -49.15 23.01
N VAL A 75 32.93 -48.12 22.31
CA VAL A 75 33.21 -47.87 20.90
C VAL A 75 34.68 -47.55 20.65
N ASP A 76 35.15 -47.72 19.39
CA ASP A 76 36.51 -47.46 19.01
C ASP A 76 36.96 -46.02 19.35
N ALA A 77 38.16 -45.88 19.89
CA ALA A 77 38.71 -44.59 20.33
C ALA A 77 38.84 -43.55 19.17
N ARG A 78 38.99 -44.00 17.92
CA ARG A 78 39.03 -43.12 16.74
C ARG A 78 37.69 -42.43 16.55
N HIS A 79 36.59 -43.21 16.61
CA HIS A 79 35.23 -42.66 16.52
C HIS A 79 34.92 -41.71 17.67
N ALA A 80 35.17 -42.13 18.90
CA ALA A 80 34.92 -41.30 20.09
C ALA A 80 35.67 -39.97 20.02
N LYS A 81 36.92 -39.94 19.55
CA LYS A 81 37.70 -38.73 19.38
C LYS A 81 37.13 -37.78 18.32
N GLU A 82 36.70 -38.33 17.19
CA GLU A 82 36.06 -37.54 16.11
C GLU A 82 34.72 -36.94 16.57
N HIS A 83 33.88 -37.72 17.21
CA HIS A 83 32.60 -37.32 17.74
C HIS A 83 32.75 -36.20 18.77
N LEU A 84 33.59 -36.36 19.79
CA LEU A 84 33.91 -35.32 20.76
C LEU A 84 34.46 -34.05 20.16
N LYS A 85 35.26 -34.16 19.10
CA LYS A 85 35.78 -33.01 18.37
C LYS A 85 34.62 -32.24 17.67
N ALA A 86 33.68 -32.96 17.04
CA ALA A 86 32.50 -32.36 16.39
C ALA A 86 31.64 -31.59 17.40
N HIS A 87 31.37 -32.17 18.57
CA HIS A 87 30.62 -31.52 19.66
C HIS A 87 31.28 -30.21 20.13
N LYS A 88 32.63 -30.24 20.33
CA LYS A 88 33.40 -29.06 20.76
C LYS A 88 33.34 -27.93 19.71
N ILE A 89 33.44 -28.27 18.43
CA ILE A 89 33.36 -27.31 17.32
C ILE A 89 31.98 -26.68 17.32
N PHE A 90 30.91 -27.47 17.42
CA PHE A 90 29.53 -26.97 17.47
C PHE A 90 29.32 -25.97 18.58
N ILE A 91 29.63 -26.34 19.83
CA ILE A 91 29.46 -25.45 20.99
C ILE A 91 30.22 -24.14 20.81
N LYS A 92 31.43 -24.19 20.27
CA LYS A 92 32.25 -23.03 20.00
C LYS A 92 31.59 -22.10 18.96
N GLU A 93 31.16 -22.65 17.84
CA GLU A 93 30.51 -21.88 16.76
C GLU A 93 29.17 -21.27 17.19
N VAL A 94 28.29 -22.06 17.82
CA VAL A 94 27.01 -21.55 18.33
C VAL A 94 27.23 -20.43 19.35
N THR A 95 28.16 -20.62 20.31
CA THR A 95 28.46 -19.61 21.31
C THR A 95 29.05 -18.34 20.70
N SER A 96 29.90 -18.47 19.67
CA SER A 96 30.48 -17.34 18.96
C SER A 96 29.42 -16.54 18.21
N LYS A 97 28.55 -17.22 17.44
CA LYS A 97 27.44 -16.58 16.70
C LYS A 97 26.41 -15.93 17.64
N TYR A 98 26.08 -16.60 18.74
CA TYR A 98 25.18 -16.03 19.76
C TYR A 98 25.73 -14.73 20.38
N LYS A 99 27.04 -14.66 20.67
CA LYS A 99 27.67 -13.44 21.24
C LYS A 99 27.68 -12.26 20.25
N ASN A 100 27.64 -12.53 18.97
CA ASN A 100 27.64 -11.50 17.93
C ASN A 100 26.23 -10.93 17.64
N LEU A 101 25.17 -11.57 18.15
CA LEU A 101 23.79 -11.08 18.02
C LEU A 101 23.63 -9.74 18.72
N ASN A 102 23.17 -8.74 17.97
CA ASN A 102 22.81 -7.43 18.48
C ASN A 102 21.57 -6.88 17.76
N SER A 103 20.98 -5.83 18.31
CA SER A 103 19.73 -5.26 17.80
C SER A 103 19.82 -4.70 16.36
N ASN A 104 21.02 -4.38 15.88
CA ASN A 104 21.22 -3.79 14.55
C ASN A 104 21.32 -4.82 13.43
N ASN A 105 21.77 -6.06 13.76
CA ASN A 105 21.99 -7.12 12.77
C ASN A 105 21.22 -8.42 13.06
N ILE A 106 20.28 -8.39 13.99
CA ILE A 106 19.60 -9.56 14.54
C ILE A 106 19.04 -10.51 13.47
N LYS A 107 18.43 -9.99 12.41
CA LYS A 107 17.83 -10.84 11.35
C LYS A 107 18.88 -11.58 10.52
N ILE A 108 20.00 -10.96 10.25
CA ILE A 108 21.08 -11.53 9.43
C ILE A 108 21.81 -12.58 10.25
N GLU A 109 22.32 -12.23 11.42
CA GLU A 109 23.12 -13.11 12.29
C GLU A 109 22.30 -14.31 12.80
N ALA A 110 21.03 -14.08 13.18
CA ALA A 110 20.17 -15.15 13.65
C ALA A 110 19.77 -16.12 12.51
N LYS A 111 19.64 -15.62 11.28
CA LYS A 111 19.46 -16.47 10.10
C LYS A 111 20.69 -17.31 9.81
N GLU A 112 21.88 -16.71 9.81
CA GLU A 112 23.13 -17.45 9.63
C GLU A 112 23.33 -18.53 10.70
N LEU A 113 22.91 -18.23 11.94
CA LEU A 113 22.95 -19.21 13.01
C LEU A 113 21.95 -20.35 12.77
N LEU A 114 20.73 -20.03 12.33
CA LEU A 114 19.71 -21.03 12.00
C LEU A 114 20.19 -21.95 10.86
N ASP A 115 20.76 -21.39 9.81
CA ASP A 115 21.30 -22.13 8.67
C ASP A 115 22.44 -23.06 9.14
N PHE A 116 23.34 -22.58 9.98
CA PHE A 116 24.38 -23.39 10.60
C PHE A 116 23.81 -24.54 11.43
N LEU A 117 22.80 -24.28 12.26
CA LEU A 117 22.16 -25.31 13.11
C LEU A 117 21.53 -26.43 12.28
N VAL A 118 20.76 -26.07 11.25
CA VAL A 118 20.11 -27.05 10.36
C VAL A 118 21.16 -27.91 9.64
N GLN A 119 22.19 -27.28 9.10
CA GLN A 119 23.24 -27.99 8.39
C GLN A 119 24.01 -28.93 9.34
N TRP A 120 24.47 -28.37 10.46
CA TRP A 120 25.29 -29.15 11.39
C TRP A 120 24.50 -30.34 11.94
N LEU A 121 23.26 -30.14 12.40
CA LEU A 121 22.46 -31.23 12.95
C LEU A 121 22.18 -32.32 11.90
N THR A 122 21.88 -31.93 10.67
CA THR A 122 21.69 -32.87 9.56
C THR A 122 22.91 -33.75 9.37
N PHE A 123 24.12 -33.16 9.34
CA PHE A 123 25.34 -33.90 9.11
C PHE A 123 25.77 -34.74 10.30
N HIS A 124 25.59 -34.23 11.48
CA HIS A 124 25.92 -34.91 12.69
C HIS A 124 25.10 -36.19 12.83
N ILE A 125 23.77 -36.09 12.70
CA ILE A 125 22.88 -37.24 12.81
C ILE A 125 23.12 -38.24 11.68
N LEU A 126 23.14 -37.82 10.43
CA LEU A 126 23.26 -38.74 9.27
C LEU A 126 24.64 -39.36 9.15
N GLY A 127 25.69 -38.67 9.60
CA GLY A 127 27.07 -39.15 9.56
C GLY A 127 27.51 -39.80 10.85
N ILE A 128 27.68 -39.01 11.91
CA ILE A 128 28.40 -39.41 13.12
C ILE A 128 27.51 -40.30 14.01
N ASP A 129 26.26 -39.90 14.29
CA ASP A 129 25.38 -40.62 15.21
C ASP A 129 24.86 -41.94 14.62
N LYS A 130 24.60 -41.98 13.32
CA LYS A 130 24.27 -43.25 12.65
C LYS A 130 25.45 -44.21 12.64
N ASN A 131 26.66 -43.72 12.48
CA ASN A 131 27.85 -44.53 12.58
C ASN A 131 28.04 -45.05 14.00
N LEU A 132 27.81 -44.20 15.01
CA LEU A 132 27.80 -44.62 16.41
C LEU A 132 26.78 -45.74 16.65
N SER A 133 25.53 -45.55 16.23
CA SER A 133 24.48 -46.55 16.34
C SER A 133 24.83 -47.88 15.64
N ALA A 134 25.43 -47.82 14.46
CA ALA A 134 25.86 -49.01 13.72
C ALA A 134 26.99 -49.75 14.45
N GLN A 135 28.00 -49.03 14.95
CA GLN A 135 29.08 -49.62 15.74
C GLN A 135 28.54 -50.28 17.00
N MET A 136 27.68 -49.61 17.76
CA MET A 136 27.06 -50.18 18.96
C MET A 136 26.30 -51.47 18.67
N ARG A 137 25.60 -51.57 17.55
CA ARG A 137 24.91 -52.80 17.12
C ARG A 137 25.86 -53.93 16.81
N LEU A 138 26.97 -53.65 16.11
CA LEU A 138 27.97 -54.63 15.76
C LEU A 138 28.71 -55.15 17.02
N ILE A 139 29.09 -54.25 17.93
CA ILE A 139 29.70 -54.60 19.22
C ILE A 139 28.76 -55.51 20.03
N LYS A 140 27.48 -55.16 20.11
CA LYS A 140 26.46 -55.99 20.79
C LYS A 140 26.30 -57.36 20.13
N SER A 141 26.61 -57.48 18.85
CA SER A 141 26.60 -58.73 18.08
C SER A 141 27.90 -59.53 18.17
N GLY A 142 28.87 -59.07 19.00
CA GLY A 142 30.12 -59.78 19.26
C GLY A 142 31.35 -59.32 18.47
N TYR A 143 31.26 -58.23 17.71
CA TYR A 143 32.44 -57.62 17.05
C TYR A 143 33.30 -56.89 18.07
N THR A 144 34.59 -56.84 17.82
CA THR A 144 35.47 -55.96 18.59
C THR A 144 35.19 -54.49 18.19
N PRO A 145 35.44 -53.50 19.08
CA PRO A 145 35.31 -52.10 18.74
C PRO A 145 36.02 -51.68 17.45
N GLU A 146 37.24 -52.20 17.24
CA GLU A 146 38.06 -51.95 16.06
C GLU A 146 37.40 -52.51 14.78
N GLN A 147 36.93 -53.76 14.83
CA GLN A 147 36.23 -54.39 13.72
C GLN A 147 34.93 -53.64 13.38
N ALA A 148 34.17 -53.23 14.39
CA ALA A 148 32.95 -52.46 14.19
C ALA A 148 33.20 -51.09 13.56
N TYR A 149 34.30 -50.44 13.94
CA TYR A 149 34.71 -49.16 13.32
C TYR A 149 35.10 -49.32 11.86
N GLU A 150 35.91 -50.32 11.54
CA GLU A 150 36.39 -50.58 10.17
C GLU A 150 35.23 -50.94 9.22
N GLU A 151 34.29 -51.76 9.68
CA GLU A 151 33.12 -52.16 8.92
C GLU A 151 32.21 -50.95 8.58
N VAL A 152 32.01 -50.05 9.55
CA VAL A 152 31.16 -48.86 9.37
C VAL A 152 31.89 -47.77 8.57
N SER A 153 33.21 -47.58 8.77
CA SER A 153 33.98 -46.54 8.09
C SER A 153 34.25 -46.85 6.59
N GLY A 154 34.15 -48.13 6.19
CA GLY A 154 34.33 -48.57 4.79
C GLY A 154 33.18 -48.23 3.87
N VAL A 155 32.03 -47.79 4.39
CA VAL A 155 30.80 -47.55 3.62
C VAL A 155 30.49 -46.03 3.53
N ASN A 156 30.84 -45.42 2.41
CA ASN A 156 30.20 -44.18 1.88
C ASN A 156 30.50 -42.80 2.48
N HIS A 157 31.57 -42.53 3.19
CA HIS A 157 31.90 -41.15 3.60
C HIS A 157 32.14 -40.20 2.42
N GLU A 158 32.80 -40.63 1.37
CA GLU A 158 33.16 -39.79 0.22
C GLU A 158 31.95 -39.35 -0.64
N GLN A 159 30.97 -40.23 -0.76
CA GLN A 159 29.75 -39.93 -1.50
C GLN A 159 28.81 -38.97 -0.71
N LEU A 160 28.70 -39.19 0.60
CA LEU A 160 27.91 -38.33 1.48
C LEU A 160 28.53 -36.92 1.55
N ASP A 161 29.82 -36.79 1.70
CA ASP A 161 30.54 -35.50 1.69
C ASP A 161 30.37 -34.73 0.38
N THR A 162 30.36 -35.42 -0.74
CA THR A 162 30.17 -34.81 -2.05
C THR A 162 28.74 -34.33 -2.23
N LEU A 163 27.75 -35.11 -1.80
CA LEU A 163 26.32 -34.74 -1.85
C LEU A 163 26.03 -33.51 -0.99
N VAL A 164 26.61 -33.48 0.17
CA VAL A 164 26.57 -32.40 1.15
C VAL A 164 27.14 -31.09 0.62
N LYS A 165 28.35 -31.15 0.06
CA LYS A 165 28.98 -29.97 -0.57
C LYS A 165 28.12 -29.43 -1.72
N SER A 166 27.55 -30.34 -2.52
CA SER A 166 26.66 -29.98 -3.62
C SER A 166 25.36 -29.35 -3.13
N PHE A 167 24.74 -29.91 -2.08
CA PHE A 167 23.55 -29.37 -1.44
C PHE A 167 23.78 -27.97 -0.86
N ASN A 168 24.91 -27.79 -0.15
CA ASN A 168 25.27 -26.48 0.40
C ASN A 168 25.52 -25.45 -0.70
N GLY A 169 26.08 -25.83 -1.83
CA GLY A 169 26.26 -24.97 -2.99
C GLY A 169 24.92 -24.50 -3.55
N VAL A 170 23.98 -25.43 -3.76
CA VAL A 170 22.63 -25.11 -4.27
C VAL A 170 21.85 -24.26 -3.27
N PHE A 171 21.91 -24.61 -1.99
CA PHE A 171 21.23 -23.87 -0.92
C PHE A 171 21.74 -22.43 -0.81
N GLY A 172 23.07 -22.22 -0.86
CA GLY A 172 23.66 -20.89 -0.87
C GLY A 172 23.20 -20.03 -2.05
N VAL A 173 23.07 -20.62 -3.24
CA VAL A 173 22.56 -19.93 -4.44
C VAL A 173 21.08 -19.57 -4.26
N LEU A 174 20.26 -20.50 -3.76
CA LEU A 174 18.83 -20.24 -3.50
C LEU A 174 18.61 -19.13 -2.48
N MET A 175 19.42 -19.09 -1.42
CA MET A 175 19.35 -18.05 -0.40
C MET A 175 19.69 -16.68 -0.97
N LYS A 176 20.73 -16.60 -1.81
CA LYS A 176 21.10 -15.35 -2.49
C LYS A 176 19.98 -14.85 -3.41
N TYR A 177 19.37 -15.72 -4.20
CA TYR A 177 18.23 -15.34 -5.04
C TYR A 177 17.01 -14.88 -4.24
N ASN A 178 16.73 -15.50 -3.09
CA ASN A 178 15.67 -15.07 -2.19
C ASN A 178 15.90 -13.65 -1.64
N GLU A 179 17.13 -13.33 -1.27
CA GLU A 179 17.48 -11.96 -0.83
C GLU A 179 17.31 -10.93 -1.95
N GLU A 180 17.80 -11.25 -3.15
CA GLU A 180 17.63 -10.39 -4.31
C GLU A 180 16.14 -10.17 -4.65
N LEU A 181 15.32 -11.23 -4.58
CA LEU A 181 13.87 -11.14 -4.79
C LEU A 181 13.17 -10.27 -3.74
N LEU A 182 13.55 -10.38 -2.47
CA LEU A 182 13.00 -9.55 -1.40
C LEU A 182 13.37 -8.07 -1.57
N MET A 183 14.62 -7.78 -1.93
CA MET A 183 15.06 -6.41 -2.21
C MET A 183 14.33 -5.82 -3.43
N LEU A 184 14.20 -6.60 -4.50
CA LEU A 184 13.48 -6.19 -5.70
C LEU A 184 12.00 -5.95 -5.43
N LYS A 185 11.36 -6.84 -4.65
CA LYS A 185 9.97 -6.69 -4.23
C LYS A 185 9.76 -5.39 -3.46
N ASN A 186 10.59 -5.12 -2.44
CA ASN A 186 10.47 -3.90 -1.63
C ASN A 186 10.67 -2.64 -2.47
N SER A 187 11.67 -2.65 -3.37
CA SER A 187 11.91 -1.54 -4.30
C SER A 187 10.74 -1.32 -5.27
N LEU A 188 10.11 -2.40 -5.74
CA LEU A 188 8.94 -2.33 -6.61
C LEU A 188 7.72 -1.78 -5.89
N GLU A 189 7.46 -2.24 -4.66
CA GLU A 189 6.36 -1.74 -3.82
C GLU A 189 6.48 -0.23 -3.57
N GLU A 190 7.69 0.25 -3.30
CA GLU A 190 7.94 1.68 -3.10
C GLU A 190 7.73 2.49 -4.39
N LYS A 191 8.20 1.99 -5.54
CA LYS A 191 7.95 2.60 -6.85
C LYS A 191 6.46 2.63 -7.21
N VAL A 192 5.73 1.54 -6.94
CA VAL A 192 4.28 1.48 -7.19
C VAL A 192 3.56 2.52 -6.33
N LYS A 193 3.92 2.64 -5.05
CA LYS A 193 3.34 3.66 -4.16
C LYS A 193 3.59 5.06 -4.69
N GLN A 194 4.83 5.41 -5.01
CA GLN A 194 5.19 6.72 -5.54
C GLN A 194 4.44 7.04 -6.83
N ARG A 195 4.40 6.09 -7.79
CA ARG A 195 3.68 6.29 -9.06
C ARG A 195 2.18 6.45 -8.87
N THR A 196 1.60 5.76 -7.89
CA THR A 196 0.18 5.90 -7.57
C THR A 196 -0.13 7.28 -7.02
N GLU A 197 0.72 7.81 -6.13
CA GLU A 197 0.59 9.17 -5.60
C GLU A 197 0.73 10.23 -6.71
N GLU A 198 1.72 10.11 -7.58
CA GLU A 198 1.93 10.99 -8.74
C GLU A 198 0.72 10.98 -9.70
N LEU A 199 0.17 9.79 -9.98
CA LEU A 199 -1.01 9.63 -10.82
C LEU A 199 -2.27 10.25 -10.20
N LEU A 200 -2.48 10.09 -8.90
CA LEU A 200 -3.61 10.70 -8.18
C LEU A 200 -3.52 12.23 -8.23
N GLU A 201 -2.35 12.80 -8.01
CA GLU A 201 -2.13 14.25 -8.10
C GLU A 201 -2.35 14.78 -9.52
N SER A 202 -1.81 14.07 -10.51
CA SER A 202 -2.00 14.42 -11.93
C SER A 202 -3.45 14.35 -12.35
N ASN A 203 -4.17 13.28 -11.96
CA ASN A 203 -5.61 13.14 -12.24
C ASN A 203 -6.42 14.27 -11.60
N LYS A 204 -6.12 14.63 -10.35
CA LYS A 204 -6.80 15.75 -9.69
C LYS A 204 -6.56 17.08 -10.42
N LYS A 205 -5.34 17.34 -10.88
CA LYS A 205 -5.03 18.52 -11.69
C LYS A 205 -5.79 18.52 -13.02
N LEU A 206 -5.82 17.36 -13.68
CA LEU A 206 -6.57 17.19 -14.94
C LEU A 206 -8.07 17.39 -14.74
N GLU A 207 -8.64 16.89 -13.67
CA GLU A 207 -10.05 17.07 -13.32
C GLU A 207 -10.39 18.55 -13.08
N ILE A 208 -9.55 19.27 -12.34
CA ILE A 208 -9.71 20.72 -12.15
C ILE A 208 -9.64 21.46 -13.49
N LEU A 209 -8.63 21.18 -14.31
CA LEU A 209 -8.51 21.82 -15.63
C LEU A 209 -9.68 21.49 -16.56
N ALA A 210 -10.21 20.27 -16.50
CA ALA A 210 -11.31 19.83 -17.33
C ALA A 210 -12.69 20.36 -16.86
N THR A 211 -12.82 20.81 -15.60
CA THR A 211 -14.10 21.15 -14.98
C THR A 211 -14.21 22.60 -14.50
N THR A 212 -13.09 23.37 -14.56
CA THR A 212 -13.09 24.80 -14.16
C THR A 212 -12.76 25.74 -15.32
N ASP A 213 -13.26 26.94 -15.27
CA ASP A 213 -12.85 28.05 -16.12
C ASP A 213 -11.57 28.68 -15.56
N GLN A 214 -10.53 28.76 -16.38
CA GLN A 214 -9.18 29.20 -15.92
C GLN A 214 -9.14 30.67 -15.49
N LEU A 215 -9.97 31.53 -16.09
CA LEU A 215 -9.97 32.95 -15.75
C LEU A 215 -10.69 33.22 -14.42
N THR A 216 -11.87 32.63 -14.23
CA THR A 216 -12.76 32.95 -13.10
C THR A 216 -12.68 31.94 -11.97
N ALA A 217 -12.02 30.79 -12.19
CA ALA A 217 -11.99 29.63 -11.29
C ALA A 217 -13.40 29.12 -10.89
N LEU A 218 -14.43 29.44 -11.69
CA LEU A 218 -15.77 28.87 -11.58
C LEU A 218 -15.85 27.51 -12.28
N ALA A 219 -16.93 26.78 -12.06
CA ALA A 219 -17.23 25.61 -12.88
C ALA A 219 -17.37 26.02 -14.35
N ASN A 220 -16.82 25.22 -15.24
CA ASN A 220 -16.98 25.44 -16.69
C ASN A 220 -18.25 24.76 -17.22
N ARG A 221 -18.51 24.90 -18.52
CA ARG A 221 -19.68 24.31 -19.20
C ARG A 221 -19.76 22.79 -19.01
N ARG A 222 -18.62 22.10 -18.95
CA ARG A 222 -18.62 20.64 -18.75
C ARG A 222 -19.10 20.26 -17.35
N ARG A 223 -18.61 20.92 -16.32
CA ARG A 223 -19.06 20.68 -14.94
C ARG A 223 -20.53 21.08 -14.76
N MET A 224 -20.95 22.22 -15.32
CA MET A 224 -22.35 22.61 -15.34
C MET A 224 -23.26 21.51 -15.87
N SER A 225 -22.87 20.84 -16.95
CA SER A 225 -23.62 19.75 -17.56
C SER A 225 -23.82 18.57 -16.59
N TYR A 226 -22.78 18.16 -15.90
CA TYR A 226 -22.85 17.06 -14.91
C TYR A 226 -23.74 17.43 -13.71
N GLU A 227 -23.55 18.61 -13.16
CA GLU A 227 -24.31 19.07 -11.99
C GLU A 227 -25.81 19.26 -12.32
N LEU A 228 -26.12 19.76 -13.52
CA LEU A 228 -27.48 19.88 -13.98
C LEU A 228 -28.17 18.53 -14.17
N GLU A 229 -27.46 17.55 -14.73
CA GLU A 229 -27.98 16.18 -14.87
C GLU A 229 -28.23 15.54 -13.50
N ALA A 230 -27.33 15.73 -12.53
CA ALA A 230 -27.52 15.25 -11.17
C ALA A 230 -28.75 15.87 -10.47
N CYS A 231 -28.97 17.18 -10.68
CA CYS A 231 -30.16 17.86 -10.16
C CYS A 231 -31.46 17.37 -10.83
N LEU A 232 -31.42 17.11 -12.14
CA LEU A 232 -32.58 16.56 -12.88
C LEU A 232 -32.92 15.17 -12.42
N GLN A 233 -31.90 14.31 -12.18
CA GLN A 233 -32.13 12.97 -11.63
C GLN A 233 -32.79 13.04 -10.24
N LYS A 234 -32.27 13.87 -9.33
CA LYS A 234 -32.88 14.08 -8.01
C LYS A 234 -34.31 14.57 -8.10
N TYR A 235 -34.59 15.51 -9.02
CA TYR A 235 -35.96 15.99 -9.26
C TYR A 235 -36.90 14.88 -9.73
N THR A 236 -36.40 13.99 -10.60
CA THR A 236 -37.20 12.86 -11.10
C THR A 236 -37.53 11.88 -9.98
N GLU A 237 -36.60 11.59 -9.09
CA GLU A 237 -36.72 10.63 -7.98
C GLU A 237 -37.55 11.17 -6.80
N SER A 238 -37.32 12.43 -6.40
CA SER A 238 -37.83 12.99 -5.14
C SER A 238 -38.75 14.20 -5.31
N LYS A 239 -38.88 14.72 -6.53
CA LYS A 239 -39.63 15.95 -6.84
C LYS A 239 -39.15 17.20 -6.06
N ILE A 240 -37.92 17.15 -5.53
CA ILE A 240 -37.31 18.32 -4.89
C ILE A 240 -36.99 19.34 -5.98
N PRO A 241 -37.60 20.56 -5.93
CA PRO A 241 -37.38 21.54 -6.97
C PRO A 241 -35.96 22.07 -6.95
N PHE A 242 -35.44 22.42 -8.12
CA PHE A 242 -34.22 23.20 -8.25
C PHE A 242 -34.45 24.29 -9.29
N THR A 243 -33.66 25.34 -9.24
CA THR A 243 -33.74 26.47 -10.16
C THR A 243 -32.39 26.73 -10.81
N ILE A 244 -32.39 27.12 -12.08
CA ILE A 244 -31.24 27.70 -12.75
C ILE A 244 -31.45 29.21 -12.94
N ILE A 245 -30.36 29.96 -12.76
CA ILE A 245 -30.33 31.40 -13.00
C ILE A 245 -29.21 31.62 -14.04
N MET A 246 -29.62 32.14 -15.19
CA MET A 246 -28.67 32.45 -16.27
C MET A 246 -28.44 33.96 -16.32
N PHE A 247 -27.22 34.35 -16.48
CA PHE A 247 -26.77 35.73 -16.54
C PHE A 247 -26.02 35.97 -17.86
N ASP A 248 -26.25 37.10 -18.46
CA ASP A 248 -25.50 37.59 -19.60
C ASP A 248 -25.17 39.08 -19.35
N LEU A 249 -23.87 39.40 -19.44
CA LEU A 249 -23.34 40.73 -19.17
C LEU A 249 -23.72 41.69 -20.28
N ASP A 250 -24.50 42.68 -19.97
CA ASP A 250 -24.96 43.65 -20.95
C ASP A 250 -23.77 44.51 -21.50
N ASN A 251 -23.69 44.63 -22.83
CA ASN A 251 -22.67 45.41 -23.54
C ASN A 251 -21.24 44.99 -23.28
N PHE A 252 -20.97 43.74 -22.91
CA PHE A 252 -19.63 43.23 -22.63
C PHE A 252 -18.70 43.33 -23.86
N LYS A 253 -19.25 43.09 -25.07
CA LYS A 253 -18.47 43.25 -26.31
C LYS A 253 -17.96 44.69 -26.47
N THR A 254 -18.72 45.69 -26.11
CA THR A 254 -18.30 47.10 -26.18
C THR A 254 -17.12 47.37 -25.24
N ILE A 255 -17.04 46.71 -24.11
CA ILE A 255 -15.92 46.83 -23.19
C ILE A 255 -14.66 46.28 -23.85
N ASN A 256 -14.70 45.08 -24.42
CA ASN A 256 -13.58 44.48 -25.13
C ASN A 256 -13.14 45.34 -26.34
N ASP A 257 -14.10 45.80 -27.11
CA ASP A 257 -13.80 46.60 -28.32
C ASP A 257 -13.18 47.96 -27.97
N THR A 258 -13.53 48.55 -26.82
CA THR A 258 -13.08 49.87 -26.39
C THR A 258 -11.79 49.85 -25.57
N PHE A 259 -11.68 48.88 -24.66
CA PHE A 259 -10.62 48.84 -23.61
C PHE A 259 -9.68 47.63 -23.72
N GLY A 260 -9.95 46.74 -24.70
CA GLY A 260 -9.17 45.50 -24.89
C GLY A 260 -9.67 44.32 -24.03
N HIS A 261 -9.20 43.14 -24.39
CA HIS A 261 -9.60 41.88 -23.71
C HIS A 261 -9.23 41.85 -22.22
N ASP A 262 -8.09 42.43 -21.82
CA ASP A 262 -7.67 42.49 -20.42
C ASP A 262 -8.70 43.22 -19.54
N ALA A 263 -9.34 44.26 -20.07
CA ALA A 263 -10.43 44.98 -19.37
C ALA A 263 -11.66 44.09 -19.23
N GLY A 264 -12.00 43.34 -20.25
CA GLY A 264 -13.08 42.34 -20.17
C GLY A 264 -12.78 41.25 -19.16
N ASP A 265 -11.55 40.77 -19.07
CA ASP A 265 -11.14 39.77 -18.09
C ASP A 265 -11.32 40.29 -16.64
N VAL A 266 -10.96 41.53 -16.37
CA VAL A 266 -11.19 42.18 -15.06
C VAL A 266 -12.71 42.21 -14.74
N VAL A 267 -13.57 42.57 -15.71
CA VAL A 267 -15.03 42.57 -15.54
C VAL A 267 -15.55 41.18 -15.20
N LEU A 268 -15.10 40.14 -15.92
CA LEU A 268 -15.51 38.75 -15.71
C LEU A 268 -15.11 38.23 -14.33
N VAL A 269 -13.89 38.54 -13.88
CA VAL A 269 -13.39 38.16 -12.55
C VAL A 269 -14.20 38.85 -11.46
N GLU A 270 -14.46 40.17 -11.59
CA GLU A 270 -15.20 40.90 -10.58
C GLU A 270 -16.68 40.45 -10.52
N PHE A 271 -17.30 40.20 -11.68
CA PHE A 271 -18.62 39.61 -11.73
C PHE A 271 -18.67 38.24 -11.02
N SER A 272 -17.69 37.41 -11.29
CA SER A 272 -17.54 36.09 -10.64
C SER A 272 -17.44 36.19 -9.13
N ASN A 273 -16.68 37.17 -8.61
CA ASN A 273 -16.56 37.46 -7.19
C ASN A 273 -17.90 37.83 -6.58
N VAL A 274 -18.66 38.68 -7.26
CA VAL A 274 -20.01 39.06 -6.78
C VAL A 274 -20.91 37.82 -6.67
N LEU A 275 -20.87 36.90 -7.63
CA LEU A 275 -21.61 35.63 -7.55
C LEU A 275 -21.16 34.79 -6.35
N LYS A 276 -19.85 34.54 -6.21
CA LYS A 276 -19.25 33.73 -5.12
C LYS A 276 -19.64 34.26 -3.73
N PHE A 277 -19.63 35.59 -3.53
CA PHE A 277 -19.90 36.18 -2.22
C PHE A 277 -21.40 36.24 -1.87
N ASN A 278 -22.31 36.10 -2.83
CA ASN A 278 -23.74 36.27 -2.60
C ASN A 278 -24.57 34.99 -2.71
N LEU A 279 -23.94 33.88 -3.11
CA LEU A 279 -24.53 32.55 -3.25
C LEU A 279 -24.12 31.65 -2.11
N ARG A 280 -24.86 30.55 -1.91
CA ARG A 280 -24.55 29.53 -0.88
C ARG A 280 -23.45 28.58 -1.37
N THR A 281 -22.87 27.82 -0.45
CA THR A 281 -21.84 26.83 -0.78
C THR A 281 -22.36 25.71 -1.67
N ASP A 282 -23.66 25.39 -1.59
CA ASP A 282 -24.33 24.33 -2.36
C ASP A 282 -24.81 24.83 -3.73
N ASP A 283 -24.85 26.16 -3.97
CA ASP A 283 -25.13 26.70 -5.29
C ASP A 283 -23.91 26.48 -6.21
N ILE A 284 -24.14 25.96 -7.41
CA ILE A 284 -23.08 25.68 -8.37
C ILE A 284 -23.00 26.85 -9.36
N ILE A 285 -21.91 27.61 -9.30
CA ILE A 285 -21.66 28.77 -10.12
C ILE A 285 -20.79 28.37 -11.30
N CYS A 286 -21.27 28.63 -12.51
CA CYS A 286 -20.62 28.23 -13.76
C CYS A 286 -20.44 29.45 -14.69
N ARG A 287 -19.30 29.48 -15.39
CA ARG A 287 -19.12 30.28 -16.60
C ARG A 287 -19.27 29.34 -17.80
N ILE A 288 -20.27 29.59 -18.65
CA ILE A 288 -20.63 28.69 -19.76
C ILE A 288 -20.05 29.12 -21.11
N GLY A 289 -19.63 30.36 -21.23
CA GLY A 289 -18.97 30.92 -22.41
C GLY A 289 -18.86 32.42 -22.32
N GLY A 290 -17.90 33.04 -22.95
CA GLY A 290 -17.78 34.49 -23.06
C GLY A 290 -18.16 35.28 -21.82
N ASP A 291 -19.28 35.95 -21.91
CA ASP A 291 -19.96 36.79 -20.91
C ASP A 291 -21.17 36.11 -20.27
N GLU A 292 -21.36 34.80 -20.51
CA GLU A 292 -22.51 34.05 -20.01
C GLU A 292 -22.14 33.24 -18.76
N PHE A 293 -22.95 33.37 -17.71
CA PHE A 293 -22.87 32.65 -16.47
C PHE A 293 -24.15 31.91 -16.15
N LEU A 294 -24.04 30.77 -15.48
CA LEU A 294 -25.20 30.01 -15.01
C LEU A 294 -24.99 29.60 -13.57
N VAL A 295 -26.02 29.74 -12.75
CA VAL A 295 -26.05 29.24 -11.37
C VAL A 295 -27.11 28.17 -11.28
N ILE A 296 -26.74 27.02 -10.73
CA ILE A 296 -27.70 25.98 -10.36
C ILE A 296 -27.93 26.11 -8.86
N CYS A 297 -29.20 26.30 -8.44
CA CYS A 297 -29.62 26.41 -7.05
C CYS A 297 -30.40 25.14 -6.66
N PRO A 298 -29.76 24.13 -6.05
CA PRO A 298 -30.45 22.93 -5.58
C PRO A 298 -31.48 23.26 -4.52
N SER A 299 -32.52 22.45 -4.41
CA SER A 299 -33.59 22.60 -3.39
C SER A 299 -34.15 24.01 -3.27
N THR A 300 -34.24 24.72 -4.41
CA THR A 300 -34.71 26.12 -4.46
C THR A 300 -35.90 26.23 -5.40
N ASP A 301 -37.01 26.74 -4.87
CA ASP A 301 -38.25 27.01 -5.60
C ASP A 301 -38.21 28.36 -6.34
N ALA A 302 -39.29 28.71 -7.04
CA ALA A 302 -39.37 29.91 -7.84
C ALA A 302 -39.26 31.20 -7.01
N ASP A 303 -39.87 31.24 -5.83
CA ASP A 303 -39.86 32.43 -4.95
C ASP A 303 -38.47 32.65 -4.33
N GLY A 304 -37.81 31.55 -3.90
CA GLY A 304 -36.43 31.58 -3.41
C GLY A 304 -35.47 32.05 -4.48
N ALA A 305 -35.59 31.51 -5.69
CA ALA A 305 -34.74 31.87 -6.82
C ALA A 305 -34.91 33.33 -7.26
N LEU A 306 -36.14 33.83 -7.29
CA LEU A 306 -36.39 35.23 -7.62
C LEU A 306 -35.78 36.20 -6.59
N LYS A 307 -35.83 35.84 -5.29
CA LYS A 307 -35.16 36.59 -4.23
C LYS A 307 -33.65 36.61 -4.42
N ILE A 308 -33.05 35.45 -4.73
CA ILE A 308 -31.61 35.30 -4.99
C ILE A 308 -31.22 36.15 -6.22
N ALA A 309 -31.90 35.95 -7.33
CA ALA A 309 -31.61 36.69 -8.58
C ALA A 309 -31.75 38.21 -8.41
N THR A 310 -32.80 38.68 -7.70
CA THR A 310 -32.99 40.10 -7.41
C THR A 310 -31.89 40.67 -6.51
N LYS A 311 -31.49 39.92 -5.48
CA LYS A 311 -30.36 40.30 -4.59
C LYS A 311 -29.07 40.45 -5.40
N ILE A 312 -28.77 39.48 -6.23
CA ILE A 312 -27.54 39.46 -7.05
C ILE A 312 -27.59 40.61 -8.08
N HIS A 313 -28.72 40.82 -8.75
CA HIS A 313 -28.90 41.92 -9.68
C HIS A 313 -28.60 43.29 -9.04
N LYS A 314 -29.12 43.53 -7.82
CA LYS A 314 -28.84 44.75 -7.05
C LYS A 314 -27.35 44.90 -6.70
N LYS A 315 -26.63 43.79 -6.50
CA LYS A 315 -25.16 43.78 -6.22
C LYS A 315 -24.37 44.04 -7.49
N ILE A 316 -24.76 43.44 -8.62
CA ILE A 316 -24.12 43.66 -9.93
C ILE A 316 -24.22 45.15 -10.27
N ASN A 317 -25.39 45.80 -10.13
CA ASN A 317 -25.56 47.20 -10.44
C ASN A 317 -24.73 48.17 -9.56
N LYS A 318 -24.11 47.65 -8.49
CA LYS A 318 -23.17 48.39 -7.65
C LYS A 318 -21.69 48.25 -8.08
N ILE A 319 -21.40 47.31 -8.99
CA ILE A 319 -20.04 47.15 -9.50
C ILE A 319 -19.63 48.43 -10.23
N ARG A 320 -18.44 48.93 -9.95
CA ARG A 320 -17.83 50.06 -10.65
C ARG A 320 -16.39 49.66 -10.93
N ILE A 321 -16.02 49.58 -12.20
CA ILE A 321 -14.67 49.29 -12.62
C ILE A 321 -14.14 50.46 -13.43
N GLU A 322 -13.13 51.13 -12.91
CA GLU A 322 -12.54 52.30 -13.54
C GLU A 322 -11.47 51.86 -14.55
N PHE A 323 -11.56 52.39 -15.76
CA PHE A 323 -10.57 52.32 -16.81
C PHE A 323 -10.01 53.71 -17.04
N LYS A 324 -8.87 53.84 -17.72
CA LYS A 324 -8.15 55.14 -17.92
C LYS A 324 -9.05 56.38 -18.24
N ASN A 325 -10.12 56.20 -18.98
CA ASN A 325 -11.00 57.31 -19.44
C ASN A 325 -12.50 57.00 -19.29
N ALA A 326 -12.89 55.93 -18.62
CA ALA A 326 -14.28 55.52 -18.46
C ALA A 326 -14.47 54.63 -17.23
N CYS A 327 -15.70 54.47 -16.77
CA CYS A 327 -16.09 53.56 -15.72
C CYS A 327 -17.17 52.61 -16.26
N TRP A 328 -16.90 51.30 -16.14
CA TRP A 328 -17.95 50.32 -16.38
C TRP A 328 -18.88 50.21 -15.15
N ILE A 329 -20.14 50.31 -15.41
CA ILE A 329 -21.17 50.09 -14.41
C ILE A 329 -21.78 48.70 -14.67
N GLY A 330 -21.80 47.86 -13.63
CA GLY A 330 -22.33 46.53 -13.73
C GLY A 330 -23.79 46.50 -14.24
N SER A 331 -24.00 45.69 -15.27
CA SER A 331 -25.32 45.48 -15.89
C SER A 331 -25.37 44.03 -16.41
N ALA A 332 -26.46 43.33 -16.12
CA ALA A 332 -26.70 41.99 -16.62
C ALA A 332 -28.19 41.73 -16.88
N SER A 333 -28.48 41.05 -17.98
CA SER A 333 -29.77 40.45 -18.28
C SER A 333 -29.85 39.06 -17.65
N ILE A 334 -30.88 38.79 -16.86
CA ILE A 334 -30.96 37.61 -15.99
C ILE A 334 -32.25 36.84 -16.29
N GLY A 335 -32.10 35.54 -16.59
CA GLY A 335 -33.18 34.57 -16.76
C GLY A 335 -33.27 33.60 -15.58
N VAL A 336 -34.45 33.41 -15.03
CA VAL A 336 -34.70 32.49 -13.90
C VAL A 336 -35.67 31.40 -14.34
N VAL A 337 -35.28 30.12 -14.15
CA VAL A 337 -36.10 28.97 -14.55
C VAL A 337 -36.09 27.94 -13.45
N THR A 338 -37.26 27.68 -12.86
CA THR A 338 -37.47 26.60 -11.89
C THR A 338 -37.96 25.35 -12.62
N VAL A 339 -37.38 24.21 -12.32
CA VAL A 339 -37.76 22.94 -12.93
C VAL A 339 -39.21 22.59 -12.62
N ASN A 340 -39.92 22.08 -13.61
CA ASN A 340 -41.22 21.45 -13.48
C ASN A 340 -41.33 20.28 -14.47
N ASP A 341 -42.41 19.48 -14.39
CA ASP A 341 -42.55 18.26 -15.20
C ASP A 341 -42.55 18.53 -16.72
N LYS A 342 -42.92 19.74 -17.15
CA LYS A 342 -42.94 20.11 -18.59
C LYS A 342 -41.54 20.36 -19.16
N ILE A 343 -40.60 20.80 -18.31
CA ILE A 343 -39.24 21.17 -18.72
C ILE A 343 -38.15 20.35 -18.00
N ALA A 344 -38.50 19.23 -17.40
CA ALA A 344 -37.57 18.34 -16.68
C ALA A 344 -36.67 17.57 -17.64
N ALA A 345 -35.99 18.27 -18.56
CA ALA A 345 -34.97 17.76 -19.44
C ALA A 345 -33.93 18.86 -19.65
N LYS A 346 -32.63 18.47 -19.73
CA LYS A 346 -31.50 19.40 -19.79
C LYS A 346 -31.63 20.44 -20.90
N GLU A 347 -31.95 20.00 -22.12
CA GLU A 347 -32.08 20.89 -23.27
C GLU A 347 -33.26 21.84 -23.11
N LYS A 348 -34.38 21.38 -22.52
CA LYS A 348 -35.57 22.19 -22.32
C LYS A 348 -35.34 23.28 -21.27
N ILE A 349 -34.69 22.93 -20.14
CA ILE A 349 -34.46 23.90 -19.05
C ILE A 349 -33.44 24.96 -19.48
N LEU A 350 -32.37 24.58 -20.21
CA LEU A 350 -31.40 25.53 -20.77
C LEU A 350 -32.05 26.45 -21.82
N LYS A 351 -32.85 25.89 -22.72
CA LYS A 351 -33.59 26.69 -23.72
C LYS A 351 -34.59 27.67 -23.07
N ALA A 352 -35.21 27.28 -21.96
CA ALA A 352 -36.08 28.17 -21.20
C ALA A 352 -35.30 29.31 -20.55
N ALA A 353 -34.10 29.04 -20.04
CA ALA A 353 -33.21 30.05 -19.46
C ALA A 353 -32.72 31.06 -20.54
N ASP A 354 -32.22 30.54 -21.67
CA ASP A 354 -31.83 31.38 -22.82
C ASP A 354 -32.98 32.32 -23.27
N LYS A 355 -34.21 31.76 -23.36
CA LYS A 355 -35.38 32.56 -23.72
C LYS A 355 -35.64 33.66 -22.71
N SER A 356 -35.53 33.37 -21.41
CA SER A 356 -35.74 34.38 -20.36
C SER A 356 -34.69 35.50 -20.40
N VAL A 357 -33.43 35.16 -20.66
CA VAL A 357 -32.35 36.15 -20.87
C VAL A 357 -32.60 36.99 -22.13
N TYR A 358 -33.01 36.35 -23.21
CA TYR A 358 -33.37 37.03 -24.44
C TYR A 358 -34.52 38.02 -24.23
N ASP A 359 -35.57 37.61 -23.49
CA ASP A 359 -36.71 38.50 -23.13
C ASP A 359 -36.23 39.67 -22.24
N ALA A 360 -35.29 39.44 -21.31
CA ALA A 360 -34.69 40.51 -20.53
C ALA A 360 -33.94 41.52 -21.40
N LYS A 361 -33.12 41.04 -22.37
CA LYS A 361 -32.41 41.90 -23.31
C LYS A 361 -33.33 42.76 -24.17
N ASN A 362 -34.41 42.15 -24.70
CA ASN A 362 -35.35 42.86 -25.61
C ASN A 362 -36.27 43.85 -24.89
N THR A 363 -36.48 43.65 -23.60
CA THR A 363 -37.36 44.53 -22.82
C THR A 363 -36.62 45.64 -22.08
N GLY A 364 -35.36 45.92 -22.46
CA GLY A 364 -34.57 47.06 -22.00
C GLY A 364 -33.34 46.71 -21.17
N LYS A 365 -32.89 45.43 -21.17
CA LYS A 365 -31.69 44.96 -20.47
C LYS A 365 -31.72 45.17 -18.94
N ASN A 366 -30.64 44.84 -18.23
CA ASN A 366 -30.45 45.10 -16.81
C ASN A 366 -31.65 44.73 -15.93
N LYS A 367 -32.19 43.55 -16.07
CA LYS A 367 -33.35 43.07 -15.34
C LYS A 367 -33.40 41.56 -15.17
N VAL A 368 -34.27 41.13 -14.27
CA VAL A 368 -34.57 39.73 -13.99
C VAL A 368 -35.91 39.37 -14.68
N VAL A 369 -35.92 38.30 -15.45
CA VAL A 369 -37.11 37.70 -16.07
C VAL A 369 -37.25 36.26 -15.65
N CYS A 370 -38.43 35.89 -15.13
CA CYS A 370 -38.73 34.49 -14.79
C CYS A 370 -39.45 33.83 -15.98
N PHE A 371 -39.04 32.60 -16.28
CA PHE A 371 -39.75 31.75 -17.22
C PHE A 371 -41.15 31.43 -16.68
N LYS A 372 -42.17 31.59 -17.51
CA LYS A 372 -43.57 31.33 -17.20
C LYS A 372 -44.04 29.98 -17.71
#